data_0654b1d02c7a8f444138735ab16e4571
#
_entry.id   0654b1d02c7a8f444138735ab16e4571
#
_cell.length_a   1.000
_cell.length_b   1.000
_cell.length_c   1.000
_cell.angle_alpha   90.00
_cell.angle_beta   90.00
_cell.angle_gamma   90.00
#
_symmetry.space_group_name_H-M   'P 1'
#
loop_
_entity.id
_entity.type
_entity.pdbx_description
1 polymer ?
#
loop_
_entity_poly.entity_id
_entity_poly.type
_entity_poly.pdbx_seq_one_letter_code
_entity_poly.pdbx_strand_id
1 'polypeptide(L)'
;MLGRCTDNREEPVRLTIYLPDALAAEVRAGLTDTNISAVCQAALRVELERERAMEKIDADGYQRVQLYDGKQEHDIAFRGRKIGSSAKADAWLTPTGTIAVYDRREQELWTYNDYEAFEAEYGPFSDDSPDNSLREQVAQALGAKYVEELDI
;
A
#
# COMPACT_ATOMS: atom_id res chain seq x y z
N MET A 1 5.11 -43.09 -33.69
CA MET A 1 4.59 -42.50 -32.44
C MET A 1 4.14 -41.10 -32.76
N LEU A 2 2.83 -40.93 -32.84
CA LEU A 2 2.22 -39.62 -33.13
C LEU A 2 1.98 -38.94 -31.80
N GLY A 3 2.74 -37.86 -31.51
CA GLY A 3 2.52 -37.01 -30.36
C GLY A 3 1.21 -36.24 -30.51
N ARG A 4 0.26 -36.44 -29.60
CA ARG A 4 -0.94 -35.64 -29.47
C ARG A 4 -0.53 -34.25 -28.97
N CYS A 5 -0.58 -33.23 -29.84
CA CYS A 5 -0.68 -31.85 -29.43
C CYS A 5 -2.03 -31.68 -28.72
N THR A 6 -2.02 -31.53 -27.42
CA THR A 6 -3.17 -31.03 -26.67
C THR A 6 -3.28 -29.54 -26.96
N ASP A 7 -4.18 -29.19 -27.86
CA ASP A 7 -4.60 -27.81 -28.14
C ASP A 7 -5.38 -27.30 -26.91
N ASN A 8 -4.64 -26.72 -25.97
CA ASN A 8 -5.21 -26.11 -24.77
C ASN A 8 -5.77 -24.73 -25.15
N ARG A 9 -6.83 -24.70 -25.94
CA ARG A 9 -7.63 -23.50 -26.16
C ARG A 9 -8.40 -23.25 -24.87
N GLU A 10 -7.88 -22.32 -24.06
CA GLU A 10 -8.65 -21.78 -22.93
C GLU A 10 -9.95 -21.19 -23.47
N GLU A 11 -11.08 -21.78 -23.09
CA GLU A 11 -12.39 -21.25 -23.45
C GLU A 11 -12.55 -19.86 -22.82
N PRO A 12 -13.01 -18.85 -23.58
CA PRO A 12 -13.19 -17.51 -23.06
C PRO A 12 -14.28 -17.48 -21.99
N VAL A 13 -13.90 -17.10 -20.78
CA VAL A 13 -14.85 -16.89 -19.68
C VAL A 13 -15.56 -15.55 -19.90
N ARG A 14 -16.90 -15.55 -19.79
CA ARG A 14 -17.70 -14.33 -19.86
C ARG A 14 -17.85 -13.74 -18.46
N LEU A 15 -17.45 -12.48 -18.30
CA LEU A 15 -17.67 -11.68 -17.10
C LEU A 15 -18.72 -10.60 -17.41
N THR A 16 -19.68 -10.43 -16.50
CA THR A 16 -20.68 -9.36 -16.58
C THR A 16 -20.27 -8.24 -15.63
N ILE A 17 -20.16 -7.03 -16.18
CA ILE A 17 -19.81 -5.82 -15.41
C ILE A 17 -21.06 -4.94 -15.34
N TYR A 18 -21.45 -4.55 -14.14
CA TYR A 18 -22.53 -3.60 -13.89
C TYR A 18 -21.95 -2.19 -13.79
N LEU A 19 -22.46 -1.28 -14.63
CA LEU A 19 -22.08 0.14 -14.60
C LEU A 19 -23.24 0.96 -14.06
N PRO A 20 -22.98 1.99 -13.24
CA PRO A 20 -23.98 2.99 -12.92
C PRO A 20 -24.54 3.66 -14.18
N ASP A 21 -25.83 3.99 -14.18
CA ASP A 21 -26.53 4.51 -15.38
C ASP A 21 -25.84 5.74 -15.98
N ALA A 22 -25.37 6.66 -15.14
CA ALA A 22 -24.64 7.85 -15.57
C ALA A 22 -23.35 7.49 -16.33
N LEU A 23 -22.53 6.58 -15.79
CA LEU A 23 -21.30 6.12 -16.44
C LEU A 23 -21.59 5.34 -17.72
N ALA A 24 -22.66 4.52 -17.74
CA ALA A 24 -23.08 3.80 -18.93
C ALA A 24 -23.49 4.75 -20.07
N ALA A 25 -24.14 5.88 -19.75
CA ALA A 25 -24.50 6.91 -20.74
C ALA A 25 -23.24 7.60 -21.28
N GLU A 26 -22.28 7.98 -20.44
CA GLU A 26 -21.01 8.58 -20.85
C GLU A 26 -20.19 7.64 -21.75
N VAL A 27 -20.10 6.37 -21.39
CA VAL A 27 -19.38 5.35 -22.18
C VAL A 27 -20.02 5.21 -23.57
N ARG A 28 -21.36 5.16 -23.67
CA ARG A 28 -22.06 5.06 -24.95
C ARG A 28 -21.87 6.30 -25.82
N ALA A 29 -21.81 7.48 -25.20
CA ALA A 29 -21.63 8.74 -25.93
C ALA A 29 -20.16 8.95 -26.37
N GLY A 30 -19.18 8.56 -25.55
CA GLY A 30 -17.76 8.82 -25.77
C GLY A 30 -17.01 7.72 -26.54
N LEU A 31 -17.50 6.49 -26.54
CA LEU A 31 -16.79 5.30 -27.06
C LEU A 31 -17.59 4.58 -28.18
N THR A 32 -18.26 5.34 -29.07
CA THR A 32 -19.13 4.79 -30.12
C THR A 32 -18.44 3.84 -31.07
N ASP A 33 -17.17 4.08 -31.40
CA ASP A 33 -16.37 3.25 -32.33
C ASP A 33 -15.32 2.39 -31.62
N THR A 34 -15.34 2.32 -30.29
CA THR A 34 -14.33 1.63 -29.51
C THR A 34 -14.82 0.24 -29.08
N ASN A 35 -13.97 -0.75 -29.22
CA ASN A 35 -14.24 -2.08 -28.67
C ASN A 35 -14.14 -2.05 -27.14
N ILE A 36 -15.28 -1.84 -26.47
CA ILE A 36 -15.38 -1.72 -25.01
C ILE A 36 -14.79 -2.97 -24.32
N SER A 37 -15.00 -4.16 -24.89
CA SER A 37 -14.43 -5.40 -24.33
C SER A 37 -12.89 -5.37 -24.33
N ALA A 38 -12.27 -4.85 -25.39
CA ALA A 38 -10.81 -4.72 -25.46
C ALA A 38 -10.29 -3.70 -24.45
N VAL A 39 -10.99 -2.58 -24.26
CA VAL A 39 -10.65 -1.56 -23.25
C VAL A 39 -10.73 -2.15 -21.83
N CYS A 40 -11.82 -2.87 -21.52
CA CYS A 40 -11.98 -3.52 -20.23
C CYS A 40 -10.88 -4.56 -19.97
N GLN A 41 -10.55 -5.39 -20.98
CA GLN A 41 -9.47 -6.38 -20.85
C GLN A 41 -8.12 -5.71 -20.63
N ALA A 42 -7.81 -4.62 -21.32
CA ALA A 42 -6.58 -3.87 -21.12
C ALA A 42 -6.51 -3.27 -19.71
N ALA A 43 -7.59 -2.66 -19.23
CA ALA A 43 -7.68 -2.10 -17.89
C ALA A 43 -7.49 -3.17 -16.80
N LEU A 44 -8.16 -4.33 -16.95
CA LEU A 44 -8.01 -5.45 -16.01
C LEU A 44 -6.59 -6.03 -15.99
N ARG A 45 -5.91 -6.10 -17.15
CA ARG A 45 -4.50 -6.55 -17.20
C ARG A 45 -3.59 -5.61 -16.44
N VAL A 46 -3.73 -4.31 -16.66
CA VAL A 46 -2.95 -3.29 -15.96
C VAL A 46 -3.16 -3.39 -14.44
N GLU A 47 -4.40 -3.55 -14.01
CA GLU A 47 -4.71 -3.67 -12.58
C GLU A 47 -4.17 -4.97 -11.98
N LEU A 48 -4.28 -6.11 -12.68
CA LEU A 48 -3.69 -7.37 -12.24
C LEU A 48 -2.17 -7.32 -12.16
N GLU A 49 -1.50 -6.65 -13.09
CA GLU A 49 -0.05 -6.46 -13.04
C GLU A 49 0.36 -5.57 -11.86
N ARG A 50 -0.41 -4.52 -11.59
CA ARG A 50 -0.23 -3.65 -10.42
C ARG A 50 -0.38 -4.42 -9.12
N GLU A 51 -1.45 -5.21 -8.97
CA GLU A 51 -1.69 -6.05 -7.79
C GLU A 51 -0.56 -7.07 -7.58
N ARG A 52 -0.16 -7.78 -8.65
CA ARG A 52 0.95 -8.75 -8.57
C ARG A 52 2.28 -8.09 -8.20
N ALA A 53 2.53 -6.87 -8.67
CA ALA A 53 3.73 -6.13 -8.30
C ALA A 53 3.70 -5.70 -6.82
N MET A 54 2.51 -5.41 -6.28
CA MET A 54 2.35 -5.05 -4.87
C MET A 54 2.44 -6.27 -3.93
N GLU A 55 2.04 -7.46 -4.38
CA GLU A 55 2.09 -8.69 -3.56
C GLU A 55 3.51 -9.26 -3.39
N LYS A 56 4.41 -8.96 -4.32
CA LYS A 56 5.79 -9.46 -4.26
C LYS A 56 6.62 -8.66 -3.26
N ILE A 57 7.31 -9.38 -2.38
CA ILE A 57 8.43 -8.80 -1.63
C ILE A 57 9.56 -8.64 -2.63
N ASP A 58 10.02 -7.42 -2.86
CA ASP A 58 11.16 -7.15 -3.74
C ASP A 58 12.51 -7.38 -3.03
N ALA A 59 13.59 -7.23 -3.78
CA ALA A 59 14.95 -7.42 -3.26
C ALA A 59 15.29 -6.45 -2.11
N ASP A 60 14.62 -5.31 -2.02
CA ASP A 60 14.80 -4.30 -0.97
C ASP A 60 13.84 -4.51 0.22
N GLY A 61 13.03 -5.57 0.18
CA GLY A 61 12.11 -5.95 1.26
C GLY A 61 10.79 -5.18 1.29
N TYR A 62 10.43 -4.49 0.21
CA TYR A 62 9.13 -3.83 0.09
C TYR A 62 8.05 -4.83 -0.28
N GLN A 63 6.92 -4.75 0.40
CA GLN A 63 5.76 -5.61 0.18
C GLN A 63 4.46 -4.80 0.25
N ARG A 64 3.35 -5.39 -0.18
CA ARG A 64 2.03 -4.80 0.04
C ARG A 64 1.70 -4.84 1.52
N VAL A 65 1.32 -3.70 2.06
CA VAL A 65 0.78 -3.53 3.41
C VAL A 65 -0.68 -3.14 3.26
N GLN A 66 -1.57 -3.84 3.94
CA GLN A 66 -2.99 -3.52 3.99
C GLN A 66 -3.40 -3.32 5.44
N LEU A 67 -4.03 -2.20 5.74
CA LEU A 67 -4.41 -1.77 7.08
C LEU A 67 -5.85 -1.21 7.02
N TYR A 68 -6.58 -1.35 8.12
CA TYR A 68 -7.88 -0.71 8.27
C TYR A 68 -7.69 0.68 8.90
N ASP A 69 -8.22 1.72 8.26
CA ASP A 69 -8.28 3.08 8.81
C ASP A 69 -9.62 3.28 9.52
N GLY A 70 -9.58 3.29 10.85
CA GLY A 70 -10.77 3.46 11.68
C GLY A 70 -11.39 4.85 11.59
N LYS A 71 -10.60 5.87 11.22
CA LYS A 71 -11.08 7.24 11.06
C LYS A 71 -11.86 7.47 9.77
N GLN A 72 -11.44 6.80 8.71
CA GLN A 72 -12.07 6.89 7.39
C GLN A 72 -12.96 5.68 7.08
N GLU A 73 -13.01 4.70 7.97
CA GLU A 73 -13.81 3.48 7.87
C GLU A 73 -13.58 2.69 6.55
N HIS A 74 -12.32 2.65 6.09
CA HIS A 74 -11.96 1.89 4.91
C HIS A 74 -10.57 1.26 5.00
N ASP A 75 -10.30 0.25 4.14
CA ASP A 75 -8.99 -0.35 4.02
C ASP A 75 -8.05 0.55 3.21
N ILE A 76 -6.85 0.74 3.74
CA ILE A 76 -5.74 1.42 3.05
C ILE A 76 -4.73 0.37 2.62
N ALA A 77 -4.25 0.47 1.40
CA ALA A 77 -3.16 -0.37 0.91
C ALA A 77 -2.03 0.48 0.33
N PHE A 78 -0.80 0.14 0.71
CA PHE A 78 0.39 0.79 0.18
C PHE A 78 1.54 -0.21 0.09
N ARG A 79 2.63 0.19 -0.56
CA ARG A 79 3.85 -0.59 -0.62
C ARG A 79 4.83 -0.07 0.43
N GLY A 80 5.29 -0.95 1.33
CA GLY A 80 6.18 -0.56 2.42
C GLY A 80 7.11 -1.67 2.86
N ARG A 81 8.29 -1.28 3.33
CA ARG A 81 9.22 -2.13 4.05
C ARG A 81 9.11 -1.83 5.54
N LYS A 82 8.83 -2.84 6.37
CA LYS A 82 8.72 -2.64 7.81
C LYS A 82 10.05 -2.22 8.39
N ILE A 83 10.06 -1.09 9.11
CA ILE A 83 11.27 -0.49 9.71
C ILE A 83 11.19 -0.40 11.23
N GLY A 84 10.02 -0.63 11.82
CA GLY A 84 9.87 -0.65 13.27
C GLY A 84 8.55 -1.26 13.72
N SER A 85 8.51 -1.73 14.96
CA SER A 85 7.31 -2.27 15.59
C SER A 85 7.43 -2.15 17.09
N SER A 86 6.38 -1.66 17.74
CA SER A 86 6.27 -1.59 19.19
C SER A 86 4.98 -2.24 19.67
N ALA A 87 4.69 -2.13 20.96
CA ALA A 87 3.41 -2.56 21.51
C ALA A 87 2.22 -1.72 20.99
N LYS A 88 2.47 -0.45 20.63
CA LYS A 88 1.44 0.51 20.23
C LYS A 88 1.31 0.64 18.72
N ALA A 89 2.42 0.69 17.99
CA ALA A 89 2.44 1.06 16.59
C ALA A 89 3.42 0.23 15.74
N ASP A 90 3.18 0.22 14.44
CA ASP A 90 4.06 -0.31 13.42
C ASP A 90 4.50 0.80 12.47
N ALA A 91 5.75 0.74 12.00
CA ALA A 91 6.30 1.71 11.06
C ALA A 91 6.84 1.04 9.79
N TRP A 92 6.58 1.68 8.66
CA TRP A 92 7.05 1.25 7.34
C TRP A 92 7.70 2.40 6.59
N LEU A 93 8.71 2.09 5.80
CA LEU A 93 9.29 2.99 4.81
C LEU A 93 8.66 2.66 3.45
N THR A 94 8.11 3.66 2.77
CA THR A 94 7.62 3.52 1.40
C THR A 94 8.77 3.63 0.39
N PRO A 95 8.60 3.16 -0.86
CA PRO A 95 9.63 3.34 -1.90
C PRO A 95 9.95 4.81 -2.23
N THR A 96 9.06 5.73 -1.89
CA THR A 96 9.24 7.18 -2.06
C THR A 96 9.97 7.85 -0.90
N GLY A 97 10.34 7.07 0.16
CA GLY A 97 11.02 7.60 1.34
C GLY A 97 10.08 8.11 2.44
N THR A 98 8.77 8.04 2.24
CA THR A 98 7.78 8.42 3.26
C THR A 98 7.75 7.37 4.38
N ILE A 99 7.71 7.80 5.63
CA ILE A 99 7.54 6.95 6.80
C ILE A 99 6.06 6.88 7.12
N ALA A 100 5.50 5.67 7.12
CA ALA A 100 4.11 5.41 7.48
C ALA A 100 4.07 4.76 8.86
N VAL A 101 3.35 5.33 9.81
CA VAL A 101 3.19 4.83 11.18
C VAL A 101 1.72 4.54 11.43
N TYR A 102 1.42 3.31 11.82
CA TYR A 102 0.08 2.88 12.13
C TYR A 102 -0.09 2.63 13.61
N ASP A 103 -0.92 3.45 14.26
CA ASP A 103 -1.36 3.23 15.63
C ASP A 103 -2.41 2.11 15.65
N ARG A 104 -2.11 1.01 16.34
CA ARG A 104 -3.01 -0.15 16.40
C ARG A 104 -4.21 0.08 17.30
N ARG A 105 -4.11 0.98 18.29
CA ARG A 105 -5.18 1.26 19.22
C ARG A 105 -6.23 2.18 18.59
N GLU A 106 -5.76 3.27 18.00
CA GLU A 106 -6.62 4.25 17.35
C GLU A 106 -7.01 3.81 15.93
N GLN A 107 -6.34 2.78 15.38
CA GLN A 107 -6.49 2.30 13.99
C GLN A 107 -6.30 3.45 12.98
N GLU A 108 -5.29 4.27 13.20
CA GLU A 108 -5.01 5.44 12.39
C GLU A 108 -3.62 5.36 11.77
N LEU A 109 -3.53 5.76 10.49
CA LEU A 109 -2.28 5.83 9.74
C LEU A 109 -1.79 7.27 9.65
N TRP A 110 -0.58 7.51 10.13
CA TRP A 110 0.14 8.77 10.02
C TRP A 110 1.27 8.64 9.01
N THR A 111 1.55 9.71 8.26
CA THR A 111 2.62 9.71 7.27
C THR A 111 3.54 10.90 7.46
N TYR A 112 4.86 10.66 7.37
CA TYR A 112 5.92 11.65 7.53
C TYR A 112 6.80 11.62 6.30
N ASN A 113 7.09 12.78 5.73
CA ASN A 113 7.85 12.89 4.48
C ASN A 113 9.31 12.43 4.63
N ASP A 114 9.88 12.57 5.83
CA ASP A 114 11.24 12.20 6.18
C ASP A 114 11.37 11.88 7.68
N TYR A 115 12.60 11.53 8.09
CA TYR A 115 12.89 11.20 9.48
C TYR A 115 12.79 12.41 10.42
N GLU A 116 13.14 13.60 9.95
CA GLU A 116 13.07 14.83 10.75
C GLU A 116 11.62 15.16 11.12
N ALA A 117 10.70 15.07 10.16
CA ALA A 117 9.27 15.24 10.38
C ALA A 117 8.71 14.18 11.34
N PHE A 118 9.13 12.92 11.18
CA PHE A 118 8.73 11.83 12.09
C PHE A 118 9.23 12.11 13.52
N GLU A 119 10.48 12.51 13.70
CA GLU A 119 11.06 12.76 15.03
C GLU A 119 10.45 14.00 15.69
N ALA A 120 10.10 15.03 14.92
CA ALA A 120 9.45 16.22 15.44
C ALA A 120 8.08 15.94 16.04
N GLU A 121 7.29 15.05 15.44
CA GLU A 121 5.93 14.73 15.91
C GLU A 121 5.88 13.51 16.84
N TYR A 122 6.71 12.50 16.58
CA TYR A 122 6.77 11.27 17.37
C TYR A 122 7.80 11.33 18.51
N GLY A 123 8.43 12.47 18.67
CA GLY A 123 9.51 12.71 19.60
C GLY A 123 9.11 12.81 21.07
N PRO A 124 10.09 13.05 21.97
CA PRO A 124 9.90 12.98 23.42
C PRO A 124 8.95 14.04 23.99
N PHE A 125 8.55 15.02 23.18
CA PHE A 125 7.67 16.12 23.59
C PHE A 125 6.21 15.93 23.17
N SER A 126 5.84 14.79 22.58
CA SER A 126 4.42 14.50 22.36
C SER A 126 3.78 14.14 23.71
N ASP A 127 2.59 14.67 24.00
CA ASP A 127 1.83 14.46 25.25
C ASP A 127 1.51 12.99 25.55
N ASP A 128 1.60 12.13 24.56
CA ASP A 128 1.51 10.66 24.70
C ASP A 128 2.90 10.08 24.92
N SER A 129 3.08 9.32 26.00
CA SER A 129 4.31 8.61 26.38
C SER A 129 5.14 8.21 25.17
N PRO A 130 6.35 8.74 25.00
CA PRO A 130 7.15 8.54 23.80
C PRO A 130 7.38 7.04 23.58
N ASP A 131 7.09 6.57 22.38
CA ASP A 131 7.38 5.18 21.96
C ASP A 131 8.86 5.08 21.57
N ASN A 132 9.74 5.18 22.58
CA ASN A 132 11.19 5.18 22.39
C ASN A 132 11.66 3.93 21.65
N SER A 133 10.98 2.78 21.86
CA SER A 133 11.31 1.54 21.17
C SER A 133 11.08 1.63 19.66
N LEU A 134 9.98 2.24 19.23
CA LEU A 134 9.69 2.45 17.81
C LEU A 134 10.66 3.47 17.20
N ARG A 135 10.92 4.57 17.90
CA ARG A 135 11.84 5.63 17.45
C ARG A 135 13.25 5.09 17.22
N GLU A 136 13.78 4.31 18.16
CA GLU A 136 15.10 3.68 18.03
C GLU A 136 15.19 2.76 16.82
N GLN A 137 14.18 1.92 16.61
CA GLN A 137 14.13 0.99 15.46
C GLN A 137 14.06 1.75 14.12
N VAL A 138 13.24 2.80 14.03
CA VAL A 138 13.12 3.63 12.83
C VAL A 138 14.44 4.34 12.55
N ALA A 139 15.07 4.96 13.56
CA ALA A 139 16.38 5.60 13.43
C ALA A 139 17.44 4.62 12.94
N GLN A 140 17.51 3.44 13.54
CA GLN A 140 18.45 2.40 13.14
C GLN A 140 18.23 1.92 11.70
N ALA A 141 16.99 1.71 11.33
CA ALA A 141 16.63 1.23 9.97
C ALA A 141 16.97 2.26 8.87
N LEU A 142 16.92 3.55 9.21
CA LEU A 142 17.23 4.65 8.30
C LEU A 142 18.69 5.13 8.39
N GLY A 143 19.51 4.55 9.30
CA GLY A 143 20.87 4.99 9.55
C GLY A 143 20.96 6.39 10.17
N ALA A 144 19.86 6.86 10.80
CA ALA A 144 19.81 8.12 11.50
C ALA A 144 20.43 7.99 12.90
N LYS A 145 20.96 9.09 13.42
CA LYS A 145 21.50 9.11 14.76
C LYS A 145 20.35 9.28 15.76
N TYR A 146 20.03 8.23 16.50
CA TYR A 146 19.11 8.32 17.63
C TYR A 146 19.81 9.02 18.82
N VAL A 147 19.19 10.05 19.34
CA VAL A 147 19.63 10.74 20.56
C VAL A 147 18.55 10.57 21.61
N GLU A 148 18.86 9.82 22.66
CA GLU A 148 18.01 9.75 23.84
C GLU A 148 18.24 11.00 24.69
N GLU A 149 17.22 11.85 24.82
CA GLU A 149 17.27 12.95 25.79
C GLU A 149 16.96 12.38 27.18
N LEU A 150 17.96 12.33 28.03
CA LEU A 150 17.78 12.00 29.43
C LEU A 150 17.31 13.25 30.16
N ASP A 151 16.13 13.17 30.77
CA ASP A 151 15.65 14.17 31.73
C ASP A 151 16.53 14.05 33.01
N ILE A 152 17.47 14.98 33.16
CA ILE A 152 18.37 15.03 34.33
C ILE A 152 17.90 16.12 35.27
#